data_1a6849c18b02a7463789e10a4707f89d
#
_entry.id   1a6849c18b02a7463789e10a4707f89d
#
_cell.length_a   1.000
_cell.length_b   1.000
_cell.length_c   1.000
_cell.angle_alpha   90.00
_cell.angle_beta   90.00
_cell.angle_gamma   90.00
#
_symmetry.space_group_name_H-M   'P 1'
#
loop_
_entity.id
_entity.type
_entity.pdbx_description
1 polymer ?
#
loop_
_entity_poly.entity_id
_entity_poly.type
_entity_poly.pdbx_seq_one_letter_code
_entity_poly.pdbx_strand_id
1 'polypeptide(L)'
;KELTMLGFIGGSGLYQIEEISNVEFVKISSSFGKPSDDILLGELEGDKIAFLPRHGRNHVLNPSEINYRANIDVMKQLGVTELVSLSAVGSLDESISPGTFVIVNQFVDKTYLRKKTFFEEGLVAHVSLADPTCKNMNSVIKEAAKDSSIEIYENGVYVVIEGP
;
A
#
# COMPACT_ATOMS: atom_id res chain seq x y z
N LYS A 1 -7.60 -24.34 -4.13
CA LYS A 1 -7.57 -22.85 -4.03
C LYS A 1 -6.24 -22.53 -3.38
N GLU A 2 -5.29 -21.94 -4.10
CA GLU A 2 -4.14 -21.30 -3.44
C GLU A 2 -4.69 -20.27 -2.47
N LEU A 3 -4.24 -20.34 -1.22
CA LEU A 3 -4.60 -19.35 -0.21
C LEU A 3 -3.92 -18.03 -0.61
N THR A 4 -4.64 -17.17 -1.29
CA THR A 4 -4.20 -15.80 -1.57
C THR A 4 -4.31 -15.00 -0.28
N MET A 5 -3.24 -14.33 0.12
CA MET A 5 -3.27 -13.40 1.25
C MET A 5 -3.28 -11.97 0.69
N LEU A 6 -4.28 -11.20 1.10
CA LEU A 6 -4.39 -9.79 0.75
C LEU A 6 -3.64 -8.94 1.78
N GLY A 7 -2.72 -8.11 1.31
CA GLY A 7 -1.97 -7.17 2.13
C GLY A 7 -2.46 -5.74 1.96
N PHE A 8 -2.37 -4.97 3.03
CA PHE A 8 -2.66 -3.54 3.03
C PHE A 8 -1.50 -2.75 3.62
N ILE A 9 -1.11 -1.68 2.94
CA ILE A 9 -0.20 -0.67 3.48
C ILE A 9 -0.94 0.65 3.50
N GLY A 10 -1.10 1.25 4.68
CA GLY A 10 -1.89 2.48 4.81
C GLY A 10 -1.54 3.31 6.03
N GLY A 11 -2.38 4.28 6.34
CA GLY A 11 -2.31 5.05 7.58
C GLY A 11 -2.77 4.24 8.79
N SER A 12 -2.51 4.75 9.99
CA SER A 12 -2.81 4.07 11.26
C SER A 12 -4.31 3.86 11.55
N GLY A 13 -5.22 4.56 10.86
CA GLY A 13 -6.66 4.42 11.05
C GLY A 13 -7.23 3.04 10.73
N LEU A 14 -6.54 2.24 9.93
CA LEU A 14 -6.98 0.89 9.57
C LEU A 14 -6.85 -0.15 10.71
N TYR A 15 -6.19 0.19 11.82
CA TYR A 15 -6.17 -0.67 13.01
C TYR A 15 -7.50 -0.72 13.78
N GLN A 16 -8.44 0.16 13.45
CA GLN A 16 -9.71 0.32 14.15
C GLN A 16 -10.89 -0.35 13.43
N ILE A 17 -10.62 -1.25 12.50
CA ILE A 17 -11.66 -2.02 11.81
C ILE A 17 -12.12 -3.12 12.76
N GLU A 18 -13.32 -2.98 13.33
CA GLU A 18 -13.90 -3.89 14.33
C GLU A 18 -14.19 -5.29 13.75
N GLU A 19 -14.37 -5.39 12.45
CA GLU A 19 -14.68 -6.63 11.74
C GLU A 19 -13.49 -7.58 11.61
N ILE A 20 -12.27 -7.12 11.89
CA ILE A 20 -11.08 -7.98 11.83
C ILE A 20 -11.02 -8.86 13.08
N SER A 21 -11.06 -10.17 12.88
CA SER A 21 -10.94 -11.18 13.92
C SER A 21 -9.54 -11.81 13.94
N ASN A 22 -9.24 -12.60 14.98
CA ASN A 22 -7.99 -13.34 15.14
C ASN A 22 -6.73 -12.48 14.97
N VAL A 23 -6.77 -11.26 15.53
CA VAL A 23 -5.68 -10.27 15.37
C VAL A 23 -4.43 -10.72 16.10
N GLU A 24 -3.31 -10.78 15.38
CA GLU A 24 -1.96 -11.03 15.88
C GLU A 24 -0.99 -10.00 15.32
N PHE A 25 -0.03 -9.55 16.14
CA PHE A 25 1.08 -8.70 15.69
C PHE A 25 2.34 -9.53 15.50
N VAL A 26 2.88 -9.52 14.29
CA VAL A 26 4.05 -10.31 13.92
C VAL A 26 5.24 -9.40 13.62
N LYS A 27 6.35 -9.69 14.27
CA LYS A 27 7.62 -9.00 14.04
C LYS A 27 8.45 -9.77 13.03
N ILE A 28 8.72 -9.16 11.89
CA ILE A 28 9.51 -9.76 10.81
C ILE A 28 10.70 -8.86 10.49
N SER A 29 11.85 -9.50 10.27
CA SER A 29 13.06 -8.81 9.84
C SER A 29 13.18 -8.83 8.32
N SER A 30 13.71 -7.75 7.77
CA SER A 30 14.01 -7.63 6.34
C SER A 30 15.50 -7.45 6.12
N SER A 31 16.04 -8.02 5.04
CA SER A 31 17.41 -7.76 4.59
C SER A 31 17.63 -6.30 4.16
N PHE A 32 16.55 -5.57 3.89
CA PHE A 32 16.58 -4.15 3.54
C PHE A 32 16.52 -3.22 4.75
N GLY A 33 16.53 -3.77 5.98
CA GLY A 33 16.49 -3.03 7.23
C GLY A 33 15.14 -3.16 7.96
N LYS A 34 14.86 -2.23 8.85
CA LYS A 34 13.67 -2.29 9.70
C LYS A 34 12.44 -1.83 8.92
N PRO A 35 11.32 -2.58 8.92
CA PRO A 35 10.03 -2.12 8.43
C PRO A 35 9.45 -1.03 9.34
N SER A 36 8.40 -0.35 8.88
CA SER A 36 7.78 0.76 9.61
C SER A 36 7.19 0.36 10.96
N ASP A 37 6.67 -0.87 11.08
CA ASP A 37 6.09 -1.42 12.31
C ASP A 37 6.04 -2.95 12.26
N ASP A 38 5.54 -3.58 13.33
CA ASP A 38 5.08 -4.96 13.30
C ASP A 38 3.83 -5.07 12.42
N ILE A 39 3.67 -6.21 11.75
CA ILE A 39 2.56 -6.43 10.85
C ILE A 39 1.37 -6.98 11.64
N LEU A 40 0.19 -6.39 11.46
CA LEU A 40 -1.05 -6.97 11.94
C LEU A 40 -1.46 -8.07 10.96
N LEU A 41 -1.62 -9.28 11.47
CA LEU A 41 -2.32 -10.36 10.80
C LEU A 41 -3.71 -10.50 11.39
N GLY A 42 -4.68 -10.83 10.57
CA GLY A 42 -6.05 -11.05 11.00
C GLY A 42 -6.88 -11.77 9.95
N GLU A 43 -8.14 -11.92 10.24
CA GLU A 43 -9.12 -12.48 9.33
C GLU A 43 -10.28 -11.50 9.14
N LEU A 44 -10.64 -11.24 7.91
CA LEU A 44 -11.79 -10.44 7.51
C LEU A 44 -12.70 -11.30 6.64
N GLU A 45 -13.94 -11.55 7.10
CA GLU A 45 -14.91 -12.41 6.42
C GLU A 45 -14.38 -13.82 6.07
N GLY A 46 -13.44 -14.34 6.88
CA GLY A 46 -12.82 -15.65 6.72
C GLY A 46 -11.58 -15.68 5.82
N ASP A 47 -11.22 -14.57 5.21
CA ASP A 47 -9.99 -14.43 4.43
C ASP A 47 -8.86 -13.84 5.29
N LYS A 48 -7.65 -14.40 5.13
CA LYS A 48 -6.46 -13.89 5.83
C LYS A 48 -5.99 -12.58 5.22
N ILE A 49 -5.74 -11.60 6.09
CA ILE A 49 -5.22 -10.30 5.71
C ILE A 49 -3.95 -9.96 6.49
N ALA A 50 -3.09 -9.15 5.88
CA ALA A 50 -1.94 -8.54 6.51
C ALA A 50 -2.02 -7.02 6.39
N PHE A 51 -1.77 -6.29 7.47
CA PHE A 51 -1.78 -4.84 7.46
C PHE A 51 -0.51 -4.25 8.08
N LEU A 52 0.05 -3.21 7.40
CA LEU A 52 1.22 -2.47 7.87
C LEU A 52 0.95 -0.96 7.82
N PRO A 53 1.08 -0.24 8.96
CA PRO A 53 1.02 1.21 8.97
C PRO A 53 2.35 1.79 8.47
N ARG A 54 2.35 2.43 7.30
CA ARG A 54 3.61 2.91 6.70
C ARG A 54 4.34 3.97 7.54
N HIS A 55 3.63 4.74 8.36
CA HIS A 55 4.23 5.74 9.26
C HIS A 55 4.48 5.23 10.68
N GLY A 56 4.25 3.91 10.93
CA GLY A 56 4.22 3.33 12.28
C GLY A 56 2.91 3.64 13.02
N ARG A 57 2.59 2.85 14.04
CA ARG A 57 1.33 2.97 14.83
C ARG A 57 1.08 4.36 15.42
N ASN A 58 2.13 5.05 15.81
CA ASN A 58 2.05 6.37 16.42
C ASN A 58 2.42 7.50 15.46
N HIS A 59 2.42 7.22 14.15
CA HIS A 59 2.77 8.19 13.11
C HIS A 59 4.13 8.87 13.35
N VAL A 60 5.14 8.06 13.69
CA VAL A 60 6.47 8.54 14.11
C VAL A 60 7.48 8.68 12.96
N LEU A 61 7.18 8.12 11.80
CA LEU A 61 8.04 8.19 10.62
C LEU A 61 7.48 9.22 9.64
N ASN A 62 8.31 10.19 9.24
CA ASN A 62 7.96 11.03 8.12
C ASN A 62 8.10 10.26 6.78
N PRO A 63 7.52 10.74 5.68
CA PRO A 63 7.52 10.00 4.42
C PRO A 63 8.90 9.61 3.88
N SER A 64 9.96 10.38 4.15
CA SER A 64 11.31 10.08 3.67
C SER A 64 12.08 9.12 4.61
N GLU A 65 11.61 8.95 5.85
CA GLU A 65 12.17 7.97 6.80
C GLU A 65 11.59 6.56 6.63
N ILE A 66 10.47 6.43 5.91
CA ILE A 66 9.85 5.13 5.65
C ILE A 66 10.79 4.25 4.83
N ASN A 67 11.06 3.04 5.33
CA ASN A 67 11.79 2.03 4.58
C ASN A 67 10.82 1.23 3.69
N TYR A 68 10.51 1.78 2.51
CA TYR A 68 9.57 1.18 1.57
C TYR A 68 9.99 -0.22 1.13
N ARG A 69 11.30 -0.47 0.94
CA ARG A 69 11.81 -1.79 0.54
C ARG A 69 11.58 -2.83 1.63
N ALA A 70 11.88 -2.50 2.88
CA ALA A 70 11.63 -3.39 4.01
C ALA A 70 10.14 -3.69 4.16
N ASN A 71 9.26 -2.69 3.98
CA ASN A 71 7.82 -2.86 4.07
C ASN A 71 7.28 -3.85 3.02
N ILE A 72 7.73 -3.76 1.79
CA ILE A 72 7.33 -4.69 0.72
C ILE A 72 7.92 -6.09 0.96
N ASP A 73 9.18 -6.17 1.39
CA ASP A 73 9.86 -7.44 1.64
C ASP A 73 9.16 -8.25 2.75
N VAL A 74 8.79 -7.63 3.86
CA VAL A 74 8.10 -8.34 4.95
C VAL A 74 6.69 -8.80 4.54
N MET A 75 5.98 -8.04 3.73
CA MET A 75 4.71 -8.48 3.15
C MET A 75 4.89 -9.72 2.27
N LYS A 76 5.93 -9.73 1.44
CA LYS A 76 6.26 -10.89 0.62
C LYS A 76 6.64 -12.11 1.45
N GLN A 77 7.43 -11.95 2.52
CA GLN A 77 7.81 -13.03 3.42
C GLN A 77 6.60 -13.68 4.11
N LEU A 78 5.55 -12.90 4.39
CA LEU A 78 4.27 -13.40 4.93
C LEU A 78 3.42 -14.17 3.92
N GLY A 79 3.78 -14.15 2.65
CA GLY A 79 3.00 -14.78 1.59
C GLY A 79 1.89 -13.91 1.03
N VAL A 80 1.97 -12.59 1.23
CA VAL A 80 1.06 -11.63 0.56
C VAL A 80 1.27 -11.74 -0.95
N THR A 81 0.21 -12.03 -1.68
CA THR A 81 0.21 -12.17 -3.14
C THR A 81 -0.36 -10.94 -3.83
N GLU A 82 -1.24 -10.23 -3.15
CA GLU A 82 -1.90 -9.03 -3.63
C GLU A 82 -1.79 -7.92 -2.57
N LEU A 83 -1.39 -6.73 -2.99
CA LEU A 83 -1.12 -5.61 -2.09
C LEU A 83 -1.91 -4.37 -2.51
N VAL A 84 -2.68 -3.83 -1.57
CA VAL A 84 -3.39 -2.56 -1.71
C VAL A 84 -2.71 -1.49 -0.87
N SER A 85 -2.31 -0.40 -1.49
CA SER A 85 -1.76 0.77 -0.80
C SER A 85 -2.81 1.87 -0.72
N LEU A 86 -3.04 2.39 0.49
CA LEU A 86 -4.03 3.42 0.77
C LEU A 86 -3.35 4.71 1.25
N SER A 87 -3.68 5.83 0.61
CA SER A 87 -3.13 7.15 0.98
C SER A 87 -4.19 8.23 0.85
N ALA A 88 -4.26 9.10 1.84
CA ALA A 88 -4.97 10.37 1.70
C ALA A 88 -4.06 11.37 0.97
N VAL A 89 -4.62 12.09 0.01
CA VAL A 89 -3.88 13.04 -0.85
C VAL A 89 -4.71 14.30 -1.09
N GLY A 90 -4.04 15.40 -1.48
CA GLY A 90 -4.70 16.58 -2.00
C GLY A 90 -5.10 16.39 -3.46
N SER A 91 -6.28 16.85 -3.84
CA SER A 91 -6.69 16.89 -5.25
C SER A 91 -6.07 18.10 -5.95
N LEU A 92 -5.54 17.88 -7.14
CA LEU A 92 -5.11 18.92 -8.08
C LEU A 92 -6.14 19.11 -9.22
N ASP A 93 -7.25 18.39 -9.15
CA ASP A 93 -8.33 18.44 -10.13
C ASP A 93 -9.63 18.85 -9.42
N GLU A 94 -10.20 19.99 -9.80
CA GLU A 94 -11.41 20.55 -9.19
C GLU A 94 -12.65 19.63 -9.37
N SER A 95 -12.62 18.73 -10.35
CA SER A 95 -13.70 17.76 -10.58
C SER A 95 -13.67 16.59 -9.59
N ILE A 96 -12.56 16.39 -8.87
CA ILE A 96 -12.39 15.34 -7.87
C ILE A 96 -12.51 15.94 -6.48
N SER A 97 -13.69 15.87 -5.90
CA SER A 97 -13.99 16.45 -4.58
C SER A 97 -13.30 15.70 -3.44
N PRO A 98 -13.02 16.37 -2.30
CA PRO A 98 -12.57 15.69 -1.09
C PRO A 98 -13.51 14.57 -0.67
N GLY A 99 -12.95 13.44 -0.25
CA GLY A 99 -13.70 12.23 0.11
C GLY A 99 -13.94 11.26 -1.05
N THR A 100 -13.59 11.63 -2.28
CA THR A 100 -13.66 10.73 -3.43
C THR A 100 -12.55 9.68 -3.37
N PHE A 101 -12.89 8.42 -3.54
CA PHE A 101 -11.92 7.36 -3.76
C PHE A 101 -11.41 7.40 -5.21
N VAL A 102 -10.09 7.29 -5.37
CA VAL A 102 -9.44 7.34 -6.68
C VAL A 102 -8.65 6.06 -6.91
N ILE A 103 -8.96 5.34 -7.98
CA ILE A 103 -8.12 4.23 -8.45
C ILE A 103 -6.97 4.82 -9.26
N VAL A 104 -5.75 4.64 -8.75
CA VAL A 104 -4.53 5.11 -9.40
C VAL A 104 -4.12 4.11 -10.48
N ASN A 105 -3.92 4.57 -11.70
CA ASN A 105 -3.40 3.76 -12.80
C ASN A 105 -1.98 4.17 -13.21
N GLN A 106 -1.53 5.37 -12.82
CA GLN A 106 -0.18 5.86 -13.08
C GLN A 106 0.29 6.77 -11.96
N PHE A 107 1.60 6.86 -11.77
CA PHE A 107 2.19 7.79 -10.82
C PHE A 107 3.40 8.52 -11.40
N VAL A 108 3.68 9.69 -10.86
CA VAL A 108 4.85 10.51 -11.15
C VAL A 108 5.65 10.69 -9.87
N ASP A 109 6.81 10.03 -9.79
CA ASP A 109 7.70 10.14 -8.63
C ASP A 109 8.74 11.24 -8.85
N LYS A 110 8.61 12.32 -8.09
CA LYS A 110 9.56 13.44 -8.03
C LYS A 110 10.36 13.47 -6.73
N THR A 111 10.36 12.38 -5.97
CA THR A 111 11.20 12.28 -4.78
C THR A 111 12.68 12.09 -5.14
N TYR A 112 13.58 12.48 -4.27
CA TYR A 112 15.04 12.38 -4.51
C TYR A 112 15.85 11.83 -3.32
N LEU A 113 15.29 11.81 -2.12
CA LEU A 113 15.94 11.27 -0.92
C LEU A 113 15.68 9.78 -0.72
N ARG A 114 14.66 9.21 -1.36
CA ARG A 114 14.18 7.85 -1.12
C ARG A 114 14.94 6.82 -1.95
N LYS A 115 15.17 5.64 -1.36
CA LYS A 115 15.65 4.47 -2.11
C LYS A 115 14.54 3.95 -3.01
N LYS A 116 14.80 3.89 -4.33
CA LYS A 116 13.80 3.61 -5.36
C LYS A 116 13.96 2.24 -6.03
N THR A 117 14.93 1.46 -5.62
CA THR A 117 15.21 0.14 -6.23
C THR A 117 15.56 -0.89 -5.19
N PHE A 118 15.20 -2.15 -5.45
CA PHE A 118 15.68 -3.33 -4.72
C PHE A 118 17.02 -3.84 -5.26
N PHE A 119 17.44 -3.36 -6.43
CA PHE A 119 18.61 -3.86 -7.16
C PHE A 119 19.78 -2.91 -6.94
N GLU A 120 20.72 -3.32 -6.11
CA GLU A 120 21.93 -2.57 -5.76
C GLU A 120 23.16 -3.52 -5.74
N GLU A 121 24.35 -2.97 -5.67
CA GLU A 121 25.59 -3.68 -5.37
C GLU A 121 25.90 -4.88 -6.30
N GLY A 122 25.87 -4.65 -7.61
CA GLY A 122 26.25 -5.63 -8.62
C GLY A 122 25.08 -6.25 -9.40
N LEU A 123 23.85 -5.92 -9.04
CA LEU A 123 22.67 -6.31 -9.80
C LEU A 123 21.93 -5.08 -10.32
N VAL A 124 21.76 -5.01 -11.64
CA VAL A 124 20.99 -3.95 -12.31
C VAL A 124 19.76 -4.57 -12.95
N ALA A 125 18.59 -3.99 -12.71
CA ALA A 125 17.36 -4.37 -13.38
C ALA A 125 16.62 -3.14 -13.89
N HIS A 126 16.07 -3.24 -15.09
CA HIS A 126 15.20 -2.24 -15.69
C HIS A 126 13.78 -2.78 -15.71
N VAL A 127 12.90 -2.16 -14.90
CA VAL A 127 11.50 -2.54 -14.78
C VAL A 127 10.65 -1.50 -15.50
N SER A 128 9.74 -1.96 -16.36
CA SER A 128 8.79 -1.08 -17.05
C SER A 128 7.77 -0.54 -16.05
N LEU A 129 7.52 0.77 -16.07
CA LEU A 129 6.46 1.45 -15.34
C LEU A 129 5.32 1.93 -16.25
N ALA A 130 5.17 1.32 -17.42
CA ALA A 130 4.08 1.63 -18.34
C ALA A 130 2.70 1.30 -17.72
N ASP A 131 2.64 0.17 -16.99
CA ASP A 131 1.45 -0.27 -16.23
C ASP A 131 1.89 -0.55 -14.78
N PRO A 132 2.00 0.46 -13.91
CA PRO A 132 2.57 0.28 -12.57
C PRO A 132 1.61 -0.32 -11.55
N THR A 133 0.31 -0.40 -11.87
CA THR A 133 -0.73 -0.97 -11.00
C THR A 133 -1.35 -2.22 -11.61
N CYS A 134 -1.87 -3.10 -10.76
CA CYS A 134 -2.50 -4.33 -11.20
C CYS A 134 -3.90 -4.07 -11.76
N LYS A 135 -4.09 -4.24 -13.06
CA LYS A 135 -5.39 -4.03 -13.74
C LYS A 135 -6.50 -4.95 -13.19
N ASN A 136 -6.14 -6.19 -12.84
CA ASN A 136 -7.09 -7.13 -12.26
C ASN A 136 -7.56 -6.65 -10.88
N MET A 137 -6.64 -6.25 -10.00
CA MET A 137 -7.00 -5.71 -8.68
C MET A 137 -7.82 -4.43 -8.80
N ASN A 138 -7.47 -3.53 -9.73
CA ASN A 138 -8.26 -2.32 -9.98
C ASN A 138 -9.71 -2.67 -10.40
N SER A 139 -9.89 -3.73 -11.19
CA SER A 139 -11.24 -4.19 -11.57
C SER A 139 -12.02 -4.75 -10.38
N VAL A 140 -11.37 -5.54 -9.52
CA VAL A 140 -11.98 -6.07 -8.29
C VAL A 140 -12.41 -4.95 -7.36
N ILE A 141 -11.54 -3.95 -7.13
CA ILE A 141 -11.86 -2.78 -6.29
C ILE A 141 -13.05 -1.99 -6.87
N LYS A 142 -13.09 -1.85 -8.19
CA LYS A 142 -14.21 -1.17 -8.87
C LYS A 142 -15.54 -1.91 -8.67
N GLU A 143 -15.55 -3.22 -8.81
CA GLU A 143 -16.74 -4.04 -8.56
C GLU A 143 -17.19 -3.93 -7.10
N ALA A 144 -16.28 -4.07 -6.14
CA ALA A 144 -16.57 -3.91 -4.73
C ALA A 144 -17.14 -2.53 -4.39
N ALA A 145 -16.60 -1.46 -4.96
CA ALA A 145 -17.12 -0.11 -4.78
C ALA A 145 -18.56 0.03 -5.31
N LYS A 146 -18.84 -0.54 -6.49
CA LYS A 146 -20.18 -0.55 -7.06
C LYS A 146 -21.19 -1.30 -6.17
N ASP A 147 -20.79 -2.46 -5.66
CA ASP A 147 -21.66 -3.27 -4.78
C ASP A 147 -21.93 -2.56 -3.44
N SER A 148 -20.97 -1.78 -2.97
CA SER A 148 -21.08 -0.96 -1.75
C SER A 148 -21.69 0.43 -2.00
N SER A 149 -22.10 0.75 -3.22
CA SER A 149 -22.63 2.07 -3.62
C SER A 149 -21.65 3.23 -3.34
N ILE A 150 -20.35 2.96 -3.43
CA ILE A 150 -19.28 3.94 -3.28
C ILE A 150 -18.90 4.46 -4.67
N GLU A 151 -18.97 5.78 -4.84
CA GLU A 151 -18.48 6.41 -6.06
C GLU A 151 -16.96 6.47 -6.06
N ILE A 152 -16.35 6.06 -7.18
CA ILE A 152 -14.89 6.10 -7.37
C ILE A 152 -14.56 6.83 -8.66
N TYR A 153 -13.43 7.56 -8.62
CA TYR A 153 -12.80 8.13 -9.81
C TYR A 153 -11.76 7.14 -10.35
N GLU A 154 -11.86 6.82 -11.64
CA GLU A 154 -10.95 5.88 -12.29
C GLU A 154 -9.82 6.60 -13.04
N ASN A 155 -8.71 5.91 -13.23
CA ASN A 155 -7.57 6.38 -14.01
C ASN A 155 -6.85 7.61 -13.42
N GLY A 156 -6.81 7.70 -12.09
CA GLY A 156 -6.08 8.76 -11.43
C GLY A 156 -4.57 8.69 -11.67
N VAL A 157 -3.95 9.86 -11.82
CA VAL A 157 -2.49 10.00 -11.85
C VAL A 157 -2.04 10.55 -10.51
N TYR A 158 -1.24 9.76 -9.78
CA TYR A 158 -0.73 10.13 -8.47
C TYR A 158 0.65 10.77 -8.58
N VAL A 159 0.81 12.01 -8.12
CA VAL A 159 2.11 12.66 -8.05
C VAL A 159 2.65 12.64 -6.61
N VAL A 160 3.90 12.29 -6.44
CA VAL A 160 4.59 12.31 -5.15
C VAL A 160 5.81 13.22 -5.21
N ILE A 161 5.91 14.10 -4.21
CA ILE A 161 7.03 15.03 -4.00
C ILE A 161 7.51 14.90 -2.55
N GLU A 162 8.66 15.46 -2.23
CA GLU A 162 9.19 15.47 -0.85
C GLU A 162 8.86 16.75 -0.06
N GLY A 163 8.04 17.58 -0.64
CA GLY A 163 7.68 18.87 -0.08
C GLY A 163 8.66 19.98 -0.48
N PRO A 164 8.50 21.19 0.09
CA PRO A 164 9.35 22.35 -0.19
C PRO A 164 10.75 22.18 0.38
#